data_e43c6db7749e9cfeccf91db516c16c8e
#
_entry.id   e43c6db7749e9cfeccf91db516c16c8e
#
_cell.length_a   1.000
_cell.length_b   1.000
_cell.length_c   1.000
_cell.angle_alpha   90.00
_cell.angle_beta   90.00
_cell.angle_gamma   90.00
#
_symmetry.space_group_name_H-M   'P 1'
#
loop_
_entity.id
_entity.type
_entity.pdbx_description
1 polymer ?
#
loop_
_entity_poly.entity_id
_entity_poly.type
_entity_poly.pdbx_seq_one_letter_code
_entity_poly.pdbx_strand_id
1 'polypeptide(L)'
;MTGVNYNYPFVWPHETIYQAIYVMPKGKLRTETIALLRFGHNKRRPRARGRDRRGQIPNMTSIDQRPDDIAERLVPGHWEGYHIKGAFNRSQVGTLVERKTRFVALVKLSDGTAQVTVDGFWTILNRFDVDMRRSLVLTEGRGPFSVFTAGA
;
A
#
# COMPACT_ATOMS: atom_id res chain seq x y z
N MET A 1 24.34 -51.51 -5.37
CA MET A 1 23.83 -50.28 -4.72
C MET A 1 23.11 -49.48 -5.78
N THR A 2 21.80 -49.64 -5.87
CA THR A 2 20.96 -48.95 -6.88
C THR A 2 20.53 -47.60 -6.34
N GLY A 3 21.14 -46.54 -6.85
CA GLY A 3 20.74 -45.15 -6.53
C GLY A 3 19.33 -44.89 -7.01
N VAL A 4 18.41 -44.66 -6.10
CA VAL A 4 17.05 -44.24 -6.41
C VAL A 4 17.13 -42.76 -6.84
N ASN A 5 16.98 -42.56 -8.12
CA ASN A 5 16.96 -41.22 -8.72
C ASN A 5 15.59 -40.57 -8.46
N TYR A 6 15.49 -39.77 -7.40
CA TYR A 6 14.28 -38.97 -7.09
C TYR A 6 14.19 -37.78 -8.04
N ASN A 7 13.92 -38.06 -9.30
CA ASN A 7 13.53 -37.01 -10.25
C ASN A 7 12.04 -36.71 -10.02
N TYR A 8 11.73 -35.77 -9.12
CA TYR A 8 10.36 -35.31 -8.92
C TYR A 8 10.06 -34.17 -9.89
N PRO A 9 9.45 -34.44 -11.06
CA PRO A 9 9.06 -33.38 -11.99
C PRO A 9 7.79 -32.62 -11.52
N PHE A 10 7.24 -32.97 -10.35
CA PHE A 10 5.94 -32.45 -9.91
C PHE A 10 6.09 -31.65 -8.61
N VAL A 11 6.17 -30.33 -8.76
CA VAL A 11 6.08 -29.42 -7.64
C VAL A 11 4.60 -29.16 -7.34
N TRP A 12 4.12 -29.67 -6.22
CA TRP A 12 2.74 -29.42 -5.78
C TRP A 12 2.56 -27.92 -5.52
N PRO A 13 1.56 -27.26 -6.15
CA PRO A 13 1.22 -25.90 -5.79
C PRO A 13 0.91 -25.79 -4.30
N HIS A 14 1.41 -24.75 -3.64
CA HIS A 14 1.16 -24.55 -2.20
C HIS A 14 -0.34 -24.57 -1.85
N GLU A 15 -1.20 -24.17 -2.75
CA GLU A 15 -2.66 -24.19 -2.58
C GLU A 15 -3.21 -25.60 -2.44
N THR A 16 -2.68 -26.56 -3.21
CA THR A 16 -3.06 -27.98 -3.12
C THR A 16 -2.71 -28.56 -1.75
N ILE A 17 -1.56 -28.19 -1.19
CA ILE A 17 -1.14 -28.60 0.15
C ILE A 17 -2.12 -28.06 1.20
N TYR A 18 -2.47 -26.77 1.13
CA TYR A 18 -3.43 -26.19 2.06
C TYR A 18 -4.82 -26.81 1.93
N GLN A 19 -5.28 -27.08 0.72
CA GLN A 19 -6.57 -27.75 0.49
C GLN A 19 -6.56 -29.16 1.11
N ALA A 20 -5.52 -29.95 0.91
CA ALA A 20 -5.40 -31.28 1.51
C ALA A 20 -5.50 -31.22 3.04
N ILE A 21 -4.82 -30.28 3.69
CA ILE A 21 -4.85 -30.10 5.15
C ILE A 21 -6.27 -29.73 5.64
N TYR A 22 -6.95 -28.82 4.95
CA TYR A 22 -8.27 -28.35 5.40
C TYR A 22 -9.42 -29.33 5.10
N VAL A 23 -9.25 -30.24 4.13
CA VAL A 23 -10.22 -31.31 3.82
C VAL A 23 -10.05 -32.51 4.73
N MET A 24 -8.92 -32.67 5.44
CA MET A 24 -8.73 -33.78 6.38
C MET A 24 -9.90 -33.91 7.38
N PRO A 25 -10.34 -35.15 7.69
CA PRO A 25 -11.35 -35.38 8.72
C PRO A 25 -10.95 -34.77 10.06
N LYS A 26 -11.94 -34.36 10.84
CA LYS A 26 -11.69 -33.81 12.18
C LYS A 26 -11.05 -34.90 13.05
N GLY A 27 -9.87 -34.63 13.60
CA GLY A 27 -9.10 -35.58 14.41
C GLY A 27 -7.77 -35.03 14.84
N LYS A 28 -7.01 -35.84 15.58
CA LYS A 28 -5.71 -35.46 16.15
C LYS A 28 -4.71 -35.08 15.04
N LEU A 29 -4.62 -35.85 13.97
CA LEU A 29 -3.72 -35.60 12.85
C LEU A 29 -3.96 -34.23 12.21
N ARG A 30 -5.23 -33.87 11.94
CA ARG A 30 -5.59 -32.56 11.41
C ARG A 30 -5.16 -31.42 12.33
N THR A 31 -5.40 -31.57 13.64
CA THR A 31 -5.04 -30.54 14.63
C THR A 31 -3.53 -30.34 14.69
N GLU A 32 -2.77 -31.41 14.69
CA GLU A 32 -1.29 -31.38 14.68
C GLU A 32 -0.77 -30.73 13.39
N THR A 33 -1.31 -31.12 12.23
CA THR A 33 -0.89 -30.56 10.94
C THR A 33 -1.22 -29.08 10.85
N ILE A 34 -2.38 -28.63 11.35
CA ILE A 34 -2.75 -27.21 11.39
C ILE A 34 -1.82 -26.43 12.33
N ALA A 35 -1.42 -27.01 13.46
CA ALA A 35 -0.49 -26.36 14.39
C ALA A 35 0.89 -26.10 13.77
N LEU A 36 1.31 -26.91 12.80
CA LEU A 36 2.55 -26.72 12.05
C LEU A 36 2.47 -25.62 10.99
N LEU A 37 1.27 -25.15 10.65
CA LEU A 37 1.12 -24.05 9.70
C LEU A 37 1.60 -22.74 10.33
N ARG A 38 2.27 -21.89 9.56
CA ARG A 38 2.83 -20.60 10.00
C ARG A 38 1.85 -19.74 10.82
N PHE A 39 0.57 -19.79 10.52
CA PHE A 39 -0.46 -18.98 11.18
C PHE A 39 -1.48 -19.82 11.96
N GLY A 40 -1.38 -21.14 11.97
CA GLY A 40 -2.25 -22.04 12.73
C GLY A 40 -3.77 -21.89 12.45
N HIS A 41 -4.15 -21.35 11.30
CA HIS A 41 -5.57 -21.16 11.00
C HIS A 41 -6.26 -22.49 10.73
N ASN A 42 -7.40 -22.72 11.35
CA ASN A 42 -8.20 -23.94 11.21
C ASN A 42 -9.06 -24.00 9.94
N LYS A 43 -9.07 -22.93 9.14
CA LYS A 43 -9.79 -22.82 7.86
C LYS A 43 -9.10 -21.85 6.90
N ARG A 44 -9.32 -22.08 5.61
CA ARG A 44 -8.86 -21.15 4.58
C ARG A 44 -9.58 -19.81 4.71
N ARG A 45 -8.83 -18.71 4.76
CA ARG A 45 -9.41 -17.37 4.70
C ARG A 45 -9.68 -17.01 3.24
N PRO A 46 -10.87 -16.44 2.90
CA PRO A 46 -11.13 -15.95 1.56
C PRO A 46 -10.06 -14.95 1.13
N ARG A 47 -9.58 -15.05 -0.11
CA ARG A 47 -8.66 -14.05 -0.69
C ARG A 47 -9.33 -12.69 -0.87
N ALA A 48 -10.60 -12.71 -1.29
CA ALA A 48 -11.42 -11.52 -1.34
C ALA A 48 -11.89 -11.21 0.08
N ARG A 49 -11.27 -10.26 0.74
CA ARG A 49 -11.92 -9.55 1.84
C ARG A 49 -13.12 -8.86 1.20
N GLY A 50 -14.32 -9.02 1.79
CA GLY A 50 -15.54 -8.40 1.29
C GLY A 50 -15.33 -6.92 0.90
N ARG A 51 -16.37 -6.26 0.39
CA ARG A 51 -16.33 -4.87 -0.08
C ARG A 51 -15.44 -4.01 0.82
N ASP A 52 -14.43 -3.37 0.25
CA ASP A 52 -13.54 -2.47 0.98
C ASP A 52 -14.39 -1.35 1.61
N ARG A 53 -14.45 -1.35 2.95
CA ARG A 53 -15.24 -0.38 3.73
C ARG A 53 -14.41 0.86 4.11
N ARG A 54 -13.18 0.94 3.65
CA ARG A 54 -12.38 2.15 3.81
C ARG A 54 -13.04 3.24 3.00
N GLY A 55 -13.16 4.43 3.59
CA GLY A 55 -13.72 5.59 2.92
C GLY A 55 -13.00 5.80 1.58
N GLN A 56 -13.76 5.76 0.50
CA GLN A 56 -13.25 6.15 -0.81
C GLN A 56 -13.27 7.67 -0.88
N ILE A 57 -12.22 8.26 -1.45
CA ILE A 57 -12.18 9.70 -1.71
C ILE A 57 -13.16 9.97 -2.86
N PRO A 58 -14.23 10.77 -2.62
CA PRO A 58 -15.16 11.10 -3.70
C PRO A 58 -14.46 11.87 -4.79
N ASN A 59 -14.86 11.64 -6.05
CA ASN A 59 -14.34 12.32 -7.24
C ASN A 59 -12.83 12.14 -7.47
N MET A 60 -12.28 11.00 -7.07
CA MET A 60 -10.88 10.70 -7.25
C MET A 60 -10.52 10.55 -8.73
N THR A 61 -9.49 11.27 -9.16
CA THR A 61 -8.90 11.08 -10.50
C THR A 61 -7.87 9.95 -10.45
N SER A 62 -8.02 8.97 -11.36
CA SER A 62 -7.04 7.87 -11.45
C SER A 62 -5.68 8.39 -11.89
N ILE A 63 -4.61 7.77 -11.35
CA ILE A 63 -3.24 8.07 -11.75
C ILE A 63 -2.99 7.78 -13.24
N ASP A 64 -3.76 6.87 -13.84
CA ASP A 64 -3.68 6.53 -15.25
C ASP A 64 -4.14 7.68 -16.18
N GLN A 65 -4.87 8.64 -15.63
CA GLN A 65 -5.32 9.85 -16.34
C GLN A 65 -4.31 11.02 -16.21
N ARG A 66 -3.11 10.74 -15.70
CA ARG A 66 -2.06 11.74 -15.54
C ARG A 66 -1.54 12.18 -16.90
N PRO A 67 -1.44 13.50 -17.18
CA PRO A 67 -0.78 14.01 -18.39
C PRO A 67 0.68 13.56 -18.52
N ASP A 68 1.15 13.38 -19.74
CA ASP A 68 2.48 12.84 -20.04
C ASP A 68 3.60 13.76 -19.54
N ASP A 69 3.44 15.08 -19.59
CA ASP A 69 4.40 16.07 -19.08
C ASP A 69 4.68 15.90 -17.57
N ILE A 70 3.64 15.50 -16.82
CA ILE A 70 3.78 15.17 -15.39
C ILE A 70 4.41 13.80 -15.23
N ALA A 71 4.06 12.82 -16.07
CA ALA A 71 4.62 11.47 -16.01
C ALA A 71 6.13 11.49 -16.27
N GLU A 72 6.58 12.25 -17.25
CA GLU A 72 7.99 12.41 -17.65
C GLU A 72 8.80 13.36 -16.74
N ARG A 73 8.16 14.01 -15.77
CA ARG A 73 8.79 14.94 -14.80
C ARG A 73 9.45 16.15 -15.46
N LEU A 74 8.87 16.64 -16.54
CA LEU A 74 9.43 17.78 -17.29
C LEU A 74 9.17 19.10 -16.59
N VAL A 75 8.01 19.22 -15.96
CA VAL A 75 7.53 20.46 -15.34
C VAL A 75 7.65 20.38 -13.81
N PRO A 76 8.19 21.38 -13.12
CA PRO A 76 8.22 21.41 -11.65
C PRO A 76 6.85 21.77 -11.07
N GLY A 77 6.69 21.53 -9.76
CA GLY A 77 5.47 21.85 -9.03
C GLY A 77 4.50 20.67 -8.85
N HIS A 78 4.89 19.48 -9.24
CA HIS A 78 4.13 18.26 -9.05
C HIS A 78 4.73 17.42 -7.91
N TRP A 79 3.91 17.20 -6.87
CA TRP A 79 4.37 16.60 -5.62
C TRP A 79 3.79 15.22 -5.40
N GLU A 80 4.56 14.37 -4.74
CA GLU A 80 4.12 13.07 -4.22
C GLU A 80 4.21 13.10 -2.69
N GLY A 81 3.09 12.79 -2.04
CA GLY A 81 2.98 12.77 -0.58
C GLY A 81 2.95 11.34 -0.03
N TYR A 82 3.74 11.09 1.00
CA TYR A 82 3.82 9.80 1.68
C TYR A 82 3.73 9.98 3.19
N HIS A 83 3.35 8.91 3.89
CA HIS A 83 3.38 8.82 5.34
C HIS A 83 4.46 7.86 5.82
N ILE A 84 5.27 8.31 6.75
CA ILE A 84 6.17 7.47 7.54
C ILE A 84 5.54 7.34 8.93
N LYS A 85 5.21 6.11 9.31
CA LYS A 85 4.61 5.79 10.60
C LYS A 85 5.65 5.15 11.50
N GLY A 86 5.79 5.70 12.71
CA GLY A 86 6.63 5.13 13.75
C GLY A 86 6.01 3.88 14.40
N ALA A 87 6.74 3.31 15.34
CA ALA A 87 6.28 2.12 16.05
C ALA A 87 4.90 2.34 16.69
N PHE A 88 4.00 1.37 16.49
CA PHE A 88 2.62 1.39 17.00
C PHE A 88 1.80 2.62 16.56
N ASN A 89 2.16 3.26 15.44
CA ASN A 89 1.53 4.50 14.93
C ASN A 89 1.55 5.68 15.93
N ARG A 90 2.50 5.71 16.87
CA ARG A 90 2.59 6.76 17.90
C ARG A 90 3.18 8.07 17.39
N SER A 91 3.90 8.02 16.29
CA SER A 91 4.47 9.19 15.62
C SER A 91 4.29 9.07 14.12
N GLN A 92 4.10 10.20 13.47
CA GLN A 92 3.92 10.23 12.02
C GLN A 92 4.64 11.42 11.43
N VAL A 93 5.23 11.19 10.26
CA VAL A 93 5.87 12.21 9.46
C VAL A 93 5.29 12.12 8.05
N GLY A 94 4.75 13.23 7.57
CA GLY A 94 4.42 13.40 6.17
C GLY A 94 5.67 13.77 5.38
N THR A 95 5.87 13.15 4.23
CA THR A 95 6.94 13.49 3.30
C THR A 95 6.34 13.96 2.00
N LEU A 96 6.81 15.09 1.50
CA LEU A 96 6.46 15.64 0.20
C LEU A 96 7.71 15.59 -0.68
N VAL A 97 7.60 14.95 -1.83
CA VAL A 97 8.69 14.87 -2.81
C VAL A 97 8.26 15.60 -4.08
N GLU A 98 9.00 16.62 -4.47
CA GLU A 98 8.83 17.28 -5.76
C GLU A 98 9.42 16.40 -6.87
N ARG A 99 8.62 16.13 -7.91
CA ARG A 99 8.91 15.07 -8.89
C ARG A 99 10.09 15.35 -9.81
N LYS A 100 10.29 16.62 -10.22
CA LYS A 100 11.36 17.03 -11.13
C LYS A 100 12.68 17.21 -10.40
N THR A 101 12.68 18.02 -9.37
CA THR A 101 13.89 18.42 -8.63
C THR A 101 14.34 17.39 -7.59
N ARG A 102 13.43 16.48 -7.21
CA ARG A 102 13.62 15.53 -6.10
C ARG A 102 13.77 16.21 -4.73
N PHE A 103 13.36 17.47 -4.64
CA PHE A 103 13.33 18.17 -3.36
C PHE A 103 12.36 17.45 -2.41
N VAL A 104 12.78 17.28 -1.17
CA VAL A 104 12.01 16.61 -0.12
C VAL A 104 11.69 17.59 0.99
N ALA A 105 10.42 17.74 1.30
CA ALA A 105 9.95 18.46 2.48
C ALA A 105 9.32 17.48 3.48
N LEU A 106 9.57 17.73 4.77
CA LEU A 106 9.06 16.90 5.86
C LEU A 106 8.13 17.72 6.75
N VAL A 107 7.04 17.10 7.18
CA VAL A 107 6.11 17.68 8.14
C VAL A 107 5.78 16.68 9.24
N LYS A 108 5.90 17.13 10.49
CA LYS A 108 5.46 16.33 11.63
C LYS A 108 3.94 16.37 11.70
N LEU A 109 3.31 15.22 11.74
CA LEU A 109 1.85 15.09 11.86
C LEU A 109 1.51 14.67 13.30
N SER A 110 0.45 15.25 13.85
CA SER A 110 -0.02 14.90 15.19
C SER A 110 -0.67 13.52 15.21
N ASP A 111 -1.36 13.17 14.14
CA ASP A 111 -1.98 11.86 13.94
C ASP A 111 -2.01 11.50 12.44
N GLY A 112 -2.63 10.36 12.10
CA GLY A 112 -2.72 9.85 10.72
C GLY A 112 -4.06 10.06 10.06
N THR A 113 -4.84 11.03 10.54
CA THR A 113 -6.11 11.36 9.89
C THR A 113 -5.88 12.09 8.57
N ALA A 114 -6.82 11.93 7.66
CA ALA A 114 -6.74 12.60 6.35
C ALA A 114 -6.69 14.12 6.50
N GLN A 115 -7.45 14.67 7.45
CA GLN A 115 -7.51 16.12 7.68
C GLN A 115 -6.14 16.66 8.13
N VAL A 116 -5.54 16.09 9.17
CA VAL A 116 -4.22 16.51 9.67
C VAL A 116 -3.14 16.39 8.59
N THR A 117 -3.25 15.38 7.73
CA THR A 117 -2.34 15.19 6.61
C THR A 117 -2.47 16.33 5.59
N VAL A 118 -3.70 16.61 5.17
CA VAL A 118 -3.98 17.68 4.19
C VAL A 118 -3.51 19.03 4.74
N ASP A 119 -3.86 19.36 5.99
CA ASP A 119 -3.49 20.63 6.62
C ASP A 119 -1.96 20.77 6.77
N GLY A 120 -1.29 19.69 7.15
CA GLY A 120 0.17 19.65 7.26
C GLY A 120 0.86 19.87 5.92
N PHE A 121 0.42 19.15 4.89
CA PHE A 121 0.98 19.30 3.53
C PHE A 121 0.67 20.67 2.94
N TRP A 122 -0.53 21.19 3.14
CA TRP A 122 -0.89 22.53 2.69
C TRP A 122 -0.04 23.61 3.33
N THR A 123 0.24 23.50 4.63
CA THR A 123 1.12 24.41 5.36
C THR A 123 2.53 24.46 4.76
N ILE A 124 3.06 23.32 4.31
CA ILE A 124 4.37 23.27 3.66
C ILE A 124 4.30 23.82 2.24
N LEU A 125 3.30 23.40 1.46
CA LEU A 125 3.17 23.82 0.07
C LEU A 125 2.96 25.33 -0.06
N ASN A 126 2.27 25.95 0.89
CA ASN A 126 2.07 27.42 0.88
C ASN A 126 3.36 28.25 1.07
N ARG A 127 4.48 27.61 1.39
CA ARG A 127 5.80 28.27 1.45
C ARG A 127 6.47 28.40 0.09
N PHE A 128 5.94 27.74 -0.93
CA PHE A 128 6.45 27.79 -2.29
C PHE A 128 5.58 28.71 -3.16
N ASP A 129 6.14 29.19 -4.25
CA ASP A 129 5.42 29.98 -5.24
C ASP A 129 4.30 29.17 -5.90
N VAL A 130 3.30 29.86 -6.44
CA VAL A 130 2.11 29.24 -7.07
C VAL A 130 2.53 28.25 -8.17
N ASP A 131 3.52 28.60 -8.97
CA ASP A 131 4.03 27.75 -10.04
C ASP A 131 4.66 26.42 -9.55
N MET A 132 5.04 26.39 -8.28
CA MET A 132 5.58 25.20 -7.61
C MET A 132 4.52 24.39 -6.85
N ARG A 133 3.23 24.73 -6.99
CA ARG A 133 2.09 24.09 -6.27
C ARG A 133 1.02 23.58 -7.22
N ARG A 134 1.40 22.91 -8.31
CA ARG A 134 0.47 22.53 -9.38
C ARG A 134 -0.40 21.34 -9.04
N SER A 135 0.19 20.28 -8.51
CA SER A 135 -0.57 19.09 -8.09
C SER A 135 0.10 18.34 -6.97
N LEU A 136 -0.70 17.65 -6.17
CA LEU A 136 -0.25 16.75 -5.12
C LEU A 136 -0.93 15.40 -5.28
N VAL A 137 -0.14 14.33 -5.32
CA VAL A 137 -0.60 12.95 -5.31
C VAL A 137 -0.30 12.35 -3.95
N LEU A 138 -1.32 11.89 -3.25
CA LEU A 138 -1.16 11.19 -1.97
C LEU A 138 -1.14 9.69 -2.21
N THR A 139 -0.08 9.05 -1.75
CA THR A 139 0.06 7.60 -1.79
C THR A 139 -0.17 7.05 -0.38
N GLU A 140 -1.34 6.47 -0.16
CA GLU A 140 -1.56 5.61 1.00
C GLU A 140 -1.23 4.17 0.63
N GLY A 141 -0.33 3.56 1.36
CA GLY A 141 0.36 2.30 1.08
C GLY A 141 -0.45 1.03 0.78
N ARG A 142 -1.59 1.09 0.12
CA ARG A 142 -2.39 0.01 -0.52
C ARG A 142 -3.76 0.48 -1.03
N GLY A 143 -3.96 1.74 -1.33
CA GLY A 143 -5.22 2.26 -1.86
C GLY A 143 -5.01 3.14 -3.10
N PRO A 144 -6.08 3.42 -3.84
CA PRO A 144 -6.02 4.30 -4.99
C PRO A 144 -5.57 5.71 -4.57
N PHE A 145 -4.82 6.35 -5.46
CA PHE A 145 -4.24 7.65 -5.26
C PHE A 145 -5.29 8.76 -5.42
N SER A 146 -5.21 9.81 -4.61
CA SER A 146 -5.95 11.04 -4.86
C SER A 146 -5.03 12.11 -5.43
N VAL A 147 -5.47 12.75 -6.50
CA VAL A 147 -4.80 13.92 -7.08
C VAL A 147 -5.55 15.15 -6.63
N PHE A 148 -4.89 16.03 -5.88
CA PHE A 148 -5.38 17.37 -5.63
C PHE A 148 -4.71 18.29 -6.65
N THR A 149 -5.47 18.86 -7.56
CA THR A 149 -5.04 20.01 -8.36
C THR A 149 -5.30 21.25 -7.52
N ALA A 150 -4.30 22.10 -7.33
CA ALA A 150 -4.51 23.43 -6.83
C ALA A 150 -5.31 24.18 -7.92
N GLY A 151 -6.63 24.21 -7.76
CA GLY A 151 -7.52 24.97 -8.64
C GLY A 151 -7.20 26.45 -8.58
N ALA A 152 -7.40 27.09 -9.72
CA ALA A 152 -7.32 28.51 -9.89
C ALA A 152 -8.29 29.27 -8.96
#